data_cb951f0423fd9da346815d2f8d3dd9b9
#
_entry.id   cb951f0423fd9da346815d2f8d3dd9b9
#
_cell.length_a   1.000
_cell.length_b   1.000
_cell.length_c   1.000
_cell.angle_alpha   90.00
_cell.angle_beta   90.00
_cell.angle_gamma   90.00
#
_symmetry.space_group_name_H-M   'P 1'
#
loop_
_entity.id
_entity.type
_entity.pdbx_description
1 polymer ?
#
loop_
_entity_poly.entity_id
_entity_poly.type
_entity_poly.pdbx_seq_one_letter_code
_entity_poly.pdbx_strand_id
1 'polypeptide(L)'
;MKSFVRLSHRASFRAGTIVLGAMMYLALASTSAGRMALPLLAATAIGVASATPAAAETNDTAIRPFRVNVPDATLADLRKRVLATRWPEKETVNDRSQGVQLAKLQELVRYWGTDYDWRKVEAKLNALPQFITTIDGLDIHFIHVRSRHPNALPVIITHGWPGSLTEQLKMIGPLTDPSAHGGSAQDAFDVVIPSMPGYGFSGKPTATGWNPDRIARAWAELMKRLGYTRYVAQGGDWGSPVSSAMARQASTGLLGIHINLPATVPPEVGVVLATGGPAPAGLSEKERAAFDSLDTFYKMRRAYGAMMGTRPQVIGQALTDSPAGLAAFMYDYNDGEPERLLTKDEFLDNVTLYWLTNTATSSARLYWETGGQSILLSAAQKTSEISLPVAITVFPDDVYRAPETWARRAYRNLTYFREVDKGGHFAAWEQPEVLAAELRAAFRSLRSAN
;
A
#
# COMPACT_ATOMS: atom_id res chain seq x y z
N MET A 1 -45.11 17.07 51.89
CA MET A 1 -45.08 16.10 52.97
C MET A 1 -44.43 14.83 52.57
N LYS A 2 -43.44 14.36 53.34
CA LYS A 2 -42.71 13.08 53.35
C LYS A 2 -41.69 12.90 52.21
N SER A 3 -40.42 13.11 52.40
CA SER A 3 -39.35 12.50 53.23
C SER A 3 -38.69 11.33 52.53
N PHE A 4 -37.46 11.58 52.08
CA PHE A 4 -36.15 10.94 52.34
C PHE A 4 -36.07 9.41 52.31
N VAL A 5 -35.17 8.87 51.53
CA VAL A 5 -33.99 8.13 52.06
C VAL A 5 -32.87 8.12 51.01
N ARG A 6 -31.67 8.65 51.38
CA ARG A 6 -30.35 8.42 50.73
C ARG A 6 -29.81 7.08 51.23
N LEU A 7 -29.23 6.31 50.33
CA LEU A 7 -28.28 5.28 50.72
C LEU A 7 -27.00 5.43 49.86
N SER A 8 -25.95 5.86 50.55
CA SER A 8 -24.57 5.88 50.09
C SER A 8 -23.95 4.48 50.20
N HIS A 9 -23.40 3.94 49.13
CA HIS A 9 -22.42 2.88 49.25
C HIS A 9 -21.09 3.33 48.64
N ARG A 10 -20.13 3.62 49.53
CA ARG A 10 -18.73 3.70 49.24
C ARG A 10 -18.21 2.27 49.07
N ALA A 11 -17.66 1.95 47.91
CA ALA A 11 -16.79 0.80 47.72
C ALA A 11 -15.37 1.30 47.50
N SER A 12 -14.53 1.07 48.47
CA SER A 12 -13.08 1.29 48.43
C SER A 12 -12.42 0.20 47.60
N PHE A 13 -11.74 0.58 46.52
CA PHE A 13 -10.84 -0.35 45.79
C PHE A 13 -9.41 -0.18 46.33
N ARG A 14 -8.89 -1.26 46.90
CA ARG A 14 -7.49 -1.41 47.32
C ARG A 14 -6.63 -1.61 46.09
N ALA A 15 -5.56 -0.85 45.99
CA ALA A 15 -4.46 -1.04 45.07
C ALA A 15 -3.75 -2.39 45.38
N GLY A 16 -3.72 -3.27 44.39
CA GLY A 16 -2.91 -4.49 44.38
C GLY A 16 -1.68 -4.32 43.53
N THR A 17 -0.53 -4.24 44.19
CA THR A 17 0.80 -4.25 43.61
C THR A 17 1.07 -5.60 42.95
N ILE A 18 1.31 -5.64 41.65
CA ILE A 18 1.80 -6.84 40.95
C ILE A 18 3.31 -6.73 40.82
N VAL A 19 4.00 -7.63 41.51
CA VAL A 19 5.46 -7.82 41.48
C VAL A 19 5.83 -8.63 40.22
N LEU A 20 6.76 -8.10 39.45
CA LEU A 20 7.43 -8.85 38.36
C LEU A 20 8.30 -9.96 38.96
N GLY A 21 8.00 -11.21 38.62
CA GLY A 21 8.85 -12.36 38.86
C GLY A 21 9.64 -12.72 37.60
N ALA A 22 10.93 -12.41 37.59
CA ALA A 22 11.87 -12.94 36.61
C ALA A 22 12.28 -14.36 37.03
N MET A 23 12.03 -15.36 36.20
CA MET A 23 12.62 -16.71 36.37
C MET A 23 13.81 -16.91 35.45
N MET A 24 14.99 -16.85 36.02
CA MET A 24 16.23 -17.42 35.49
C MET A 24 16.17 -18.94 35.58
N TYR A 25 16.39 -19.68 34.48
CA TYR A 25 16.72 -21.10 34.53
C TYR A 25 18.22 -21.25 34.47
N LEU A 26 18.79 -21.75 35.60
CA LEU A 26 20.18 -22.23 35.70
C LEU A 26 20.19 -23.71 35.28
N ALA A 27 21.09 -24.05 34.38
CA ALA A 27 21.43 -25.43 34.04
C ALA A 27 22.37 -26.02 35.11
N LEU A 28 22.03 -27.18 35.64
CA LEU A 28 22.94 -28.04 36.44
C LEU A 28 23.18 -29.33 35.68
N ALA A 29 24.43 -29.53 35.32
CA ALA A 29 24.95 -30.83 34.88
C ALA A 29 25.26 -31.69 36.07
N SER A 30 24.90 -32.97 36.06
CA SER A 30 25.54 -33.97 36.86
C SER A 30 25.65 -35.32 36.12
N THR A 31 26.85 -35.80 36.13
CA THR A 31 27.41 -37.03 35.59
C THR A 31 26.91 -38.29 36.32
N SER A 32 26.65 -39.37 35.59
CA SER A 32 27.08 -40.69 36.06
C SER A 32 27.13 -41.69 34.89
N ALA A 33 28.23 -42.46 34.91
CA ALA A 33 28.60 -43.44 33.92
C ALA A 33 27.86 -44.78 34.12
N GLY A 34 27.51 -45.43 33.02
CA GLY A 34 27.08 -46.83 33.00
C GLY A 34 27.40 -47.45 31.63
N ARG A 35 28.51 -48.23 31.61
CA ARG A 35 28.89 -48.99 30.42
C ARG A 35 27.96 -50.19 30.25
N MET A 36 27.41 -50.38 29.06
CA MET A 36 27.06 -51.67 28.52
C MET A 36 27.42 -51.75 27.05
N ALA A 37 28.28 -52.70 26.70
CA ALA A 37 28.70 -52.98 25.34
C ALA A 37 27.69 -53.93 24.68
N LEU A 38 27.31 -53.66 23.44
CA LEU A 38 26.73 -54.66 22.52
C LEU A 38 27.25 -54.39 21.10
N PRO A 39 27.33 -55.39 20.23
CA PRO A 39 28.34 -55.44 19.19
C PRO A 39 27.96 -54.73 17.89
N LEU A 40 29.01 -54.27 17.21
CA LEU A 40 29.02 -53.73 15.87
C LEU A 40 28.52 -54.74 14.84
N LEU A 41 27.40 -54.42 14.19
CA LEU A 41 27.09 -54.97 12.87
C LEU A 41 27.36 -53.86 11.86
N ALA A 42 28.45 -54.02 11.13
CA ALA A 42 28.78 -53.12 10.02
C ALA A 42 27.86 -53.41 8.84
N ALA A 43 26.90 -52.53 8.61
CA ALA A 43 26.16 -52.43 7.35
C ALA A 43 26.81 -51.34 6.49
N THR A 44 27.57 -51.73 5.50
CA THR A 44 28.07 -50.86 4.43
C THR A 44 26.90 -50.41 3.57
N ALA A 45 26.34 -49.24 3.90
CA ALA A 45 25.42 -48.54 3.01
C ALA A 45 26.24 -47.76 1.98
N ILE A 46 26.26 -48.25 0.75
CA ILE A 46 26.69 -47.46 -0.41
C ILE A 46 25.64 -46.34 -0.62
N GLY A 47 25.97 -45.18 -0.08
CA GLY A 47 25.19 -43.97 -0.33
C GLY A 47 25.46 -43.49 -1.75
N VAL A 48 24.55 -43.81 -2.66
CA VAL A 48 24.44 -43.05 -3.93
C VAL A 48 23.87 -41.67 -3.55
N ALA A 49 24.76 -40.69 -3.41
CA ALA A 49 24.37 -39.30 -3.28
C ALA A 49 23.80 -38.89 -4.65
N SER A 50 22.47 -38.96 -4.78
CA SER A 50 21.77 -38.27 -5.83
C SER A 50 21.93 -36.78 -5.56
N ALA A 51 22.92 -36.15 -6.15
CA ALA A 51 23.01 -34.73 -6.26
C ALA A 51 21.81 -34.28 -7.11
N THR A 52 20.75 -33.84 -6.46
CA THR A 52 19.72 -33.05 -7.11
C THR A 52 20.45 -31.82 -7.68
N PRO A 53 20.44 -31.58 -8.99
CA PRO A 53 21.03 -30.34 -9.50
C PRO A 53 20.28 -29.21 -8.83
N ALA A 54 21.01 -28.36 -8.10
CA ALA A 54 20.49 -27.06 -7.69
C ALA A 54 19.98 -26.41 -8.96
N ALA A 55 18.68 -26.12 -9.01
CA ALA A 55 18.11 -25.36 -10.11
C ALA A 55 18.95 -24.09 -10.18
N ALA A 56 19.70 -23.94 -11.26
CA ALA A 56 20.41 -22.70 -11.53
C ALA A 56 19.35 -21.60 -11.48
N GLU A 57 19.49 -20.65 -10.56
CA GLU A 57 18.72 -19.43 -10.58
C GLU A 57 19.00 -18.79 -11.94
N THR A 58 18.11 -19.00 -12.88
CA THR A 58 18.13 -18.26 -14.13
C THR A 58 17.85 -16.82 -13.73
N ASN A 59 18.90 -16.01 -13.64
CA ASN A 59 18.82 -14.55 -13.57
C ASN A 59 18.22 -14.08 -14.90
N ASP A 60 16.94 -14.36 -15.10
CA ASP A 60 16.21 -13.90 -16.26
C ASP A 60 15.93 -12.40 -16.09
N THR A 61 16.94 -11.60 -16.48
CA THR A 61 16.85 -10.13 -16.49
C THR A 61 16.08 -9.60 -17.68
N ALA A 62 15.60 -10.48 -18.55
CA ALA A 62 14.89 -10.10 -19.77
C ALA A 62 13.57 -9.39 -19.45
N ILE A 63 13.29 -8.34 -20.21
CA ILE A 63 11.99 -7.68 -20.21
C ILE A 63 11.14 -8.38 -21.28
N ARG A 64 10.10 -9.08 -20.82
CA ARG A 64 9.21 -9.88 -21.66
C ARG A 64 7.87 -9.17 -21.82
N PRO A 65 7.27 -9.14 -23.04
CA PRO A 65 5.90 -8.64 -23.20
C PRO A 65 4.92 -9.42 -22.32
N PHE A 66 3.95 -8.70 -21.76
CA PHE A 66 2.89 -9.27 -20.96
C PHE A 66 1.52 -8.91 -21.55
N ARG A 67 0.58 -9.83 -21.46
CA ARG A 67 -0.80 -9.61 -21.88
C ARG A 67 -1.75 -10.25 -20.86
N VAL A 68 -2.73 -9.50 -20.45
CA VAL A 68 -3.80 -10.00 -19.56
C VAL A 68 -4.67 -10.97 -20.38
N ASN A 69 -4.86 -12.16 -19.85
CA ASN A 69 -5.74 -13.18 -20.45
C ASN A 69 -6.37 -14.01 -19.33
N VAL A 70 -7.60 -13.66 -18.94
CA VAL A 70 -8.34 -14.37 -17.90
C VAL A 70 -9.23 -15.41 -18.57
N PRO A 71 -9.11 -16.71 -18.23
CA PRO A 71 -9.97 -17.75 -18.77
C PRO A 71 -11.46 -17.49 -18.47
N ASP A 72 -12.34 -17.78 -19.42
CA ASP A 72 -13.81 -17.64 -19.25
C ASP A 72 -14.32 -18.45 -18.05
N ALA A 73 -13.75 -19.63 -17.81
CA ALA A 73 -14.10 -20.46 -16.65
C ALA A 73 -13.84 -19.74 -15.32
N THR A 74 -12.76 -18.94 -15.22
CA THR A 74 -12.42 -18.16 -14.02
C THR A 74 -13.44 -17.04 -13.81
N LEU A 75 -13.86 -16.36 -14.87
CA LEU A 75 -14.92 -15.33 -14.80
C LEU A 75 -16.28 -15.92 -14.45
N ALA A 76 -16.59 -17.11 -14.99
CA ALA A 76 -17.81 -17.82 -14.65
C ALA A 76 -17.83 -18.26 -13.18
N ASP A 77 -16.70 -18.75 -12.64
CA ASP A 77 -16.58 -19.08 -11.20
C ASP A 77 -16.76 -17.84 -10.32
N LEU A 78 -16.13 -16.72 -10.67
CA LEU A 78 -16.33 -15.45 -9.97
C LEU A 78 -17.81 -15.06 -9.94
N ARG A 79 -18.47 -15.04 -11.11
CA ARG A 79 -19.90 -14.70 -11.21
C ARG A 79 -20.76 -15.63 -10.36
N LYS A 80 -20.49 -16.94 -10.39
CA LYS A 80 -21.20 -17.93 -9.56
C LYS A 80 -21.04 -17.63 -8.07
N ARG A 81 -19.83 -17.32 -7.61
CA ARG A 81 -19.56 -16.98 -6.20
C ARG A 81 -20.23 -15.69 -5.77
N VAL A 82 -20.17 -14.66 -6.60
CA VAL A 82 -20.83 -13.36 -6.37
C VAL A 82 -22.36 -13.55 -6.21
N LEU A 83 -23.00 -14.30 -7.10
CA LEU A 83 -24.44 -14.57 -7.04
C LEU A 83 -24.84 -15.50 -5.88
N ALA A 84 -23.93 -16.34 -5.39
CA ALA A 84 -24.14 -17.23 -4.26
C ALA A 84 -23.72 -16.60 -2.90
N THR A 85 -23.51 -15.28 -2.86
CA THR A 85 -23.10 -14.59 -1.63
C THR A 85 -24.09 -14.86 -0.49
N ARG A 86 -23.54 -15.32 0.63
CA ARG A 86 -24.27 -15.46 1.87
C ARG A 86 -24.19 -14.15 2.66
N TRP A 87 -25.33 -13.54 2.93
CA TRP A 87 -25.42 -12.24 3.56
C TRP A 87 -25.53 -12.33 5.09
N PRO A 88 -24.87 -11.42 5.83
CA PRO A 88 -25.08 -11.27 7.27
C PRO A 88 -26.40 -10.53 7.56
N GLU A 89 -26.71 -10.38 8.83
CA GLU A 89 -27.74 -9.49 9.28
C GLU A 89 -27.42 -8.03 8.93
N LYS A 90 -28.47 -7.20 8.85
CA LYS A 90 -28.33 -5.76 8.62
C LYS A 90 -27.65 -5.09 9.82
N GLU A 91 -26.88 -4.03 9.56
CA GLU A 91 -26.34 -3.13 10.57
C GLU A 91 -27.43 -2.62 11.54
N THR A 92 -27.09 -2.42 12.80
CA THR A 92 -28.03 -1.96 13.86
C THR A 92 -28.03 -0.43 14.05
N VAL A 93 -27.23 0.27 13.25
CA VAL A 93 -27.11 1.74 13.22
C VAL A 93 -27.62 2.28 11.89
N ASN A 94 -27.94 3.58 11.85
CA ASN A 94 -28.41 4.24 10.64
C ASN A 94 -27.29 4.94 9.84
N ASP A 95 -26.07 4.85 10.33
CA ASP A 95 -24.87 5.42 9.72
C ASP A 95 -23.86 4.32 9.30
N ARG A 96 -22.60 4.67 9.15
CA ARG A 96 -21.54 3.78 8.71
C ARG A 96 -20.57 3.39 9.83
N SER A 97 -20.88 3.67 11.08
CA SER A 97 -20.01 3.40 12.21
C SER A 97 -19.75 1.90 12.44
N GLN A 98 -20.57 1.03 11.82
CA GLN A 98 -20.37 -0.43 11.78
C GLN A 98 -19.78 -0.94 10.45
N GLY A 99 -19.32 -0.05 9.56
CA GLY A 99 -18.79 -0.38 8.25
C GLY A 99 -19.76 -0.12 7.10
N VAL A 100 -19.51 -0.75 5.93
CA VAL A 100 -20.36 -0.58 4.75
C VAL A 100 -21.79 -1.06 5.00
N GLN A 101 -22.78 -0.24 4.65
CA GLN A 101 -24.19 -0.58 4.80
C GLN A 101 -24.57 -1.75 3.89
N LEU A 102 -25.25 -2.75 4.46
CA LEU A 102 -25.61 -3.99 3.77
C LEU A 102 -26.35 -3.75 2.45
N ALA A 103 -27.30 -2.82 2.43
CA ALA A 103 -28.08 -2.51 1.23
C ALA A 103 -27.22 -1.99 0.07
N LYS A 104 -26.24 -1.12 0.36
CA LYS A 104 -25.29 -0.60 -0.65
C LYS A 104 -24.38 -1.71 -1.18
N LEU A 105 -23.86 -2.54 -0.29
CA LEU A 105 -23.03 -3.67 -0.71
C LEU A 105 -23.81 -4.69 -1.53
N GLN A 106 -25.05 -4.98 -1.18
CA GLN A 106 -25.93 -5.86 -1.95
C GLN A 106 -26.21 -5.32 -3.35
N GLU A 107 -26.42 -4.01 -3.50
CA GLU A 107 -26.61 -3.37 -4.81
C GLU A 107 -25.34 -3.51 -5.66
N LEU A 108 -24.16 -3.22 -5.09
CA LEU A 108 -22.88 -3.33 -5.79
C LEU A 108 -22.58 -4.76 -6.22
N VAL A 109 -22.76 -5.74 -5.32
CA VAL A 109 -22.50 -7.16 -5.57
C VAL A 109 -23.49 -7.72 -6.61
N ARG A 110 -24.75 -7.29 -6.58
CA ARG A 110 -25.71 -7.64 -7.62
C ARG A 110 -25.24 -7.13 -8.99
N TYR A 111 -24.87 -5.84 -9.08
CA TYR A 111 -24.33 -5.25 -10.30
C TYR A 111 -23.09 -6.02 -10.79
N TRP A 112 -22.19 -6.40 -9.89
CA TRP A 112 -21.00 -7.19 -10.22
C TRP A 112 -21.34 -8.56 -10.83
N GLY A 113 -22.40 -9.22 -10.34
CA GLY A 113 -22.85 -10.51 -10.83
C GLY A 113 -23.64 -10.46 -12.13
N THR A 114 -24.24 -9.30 -12.50
CA THR A 114 -25.17 -9.19 -13.64
C THR A 114 -24.64 -8.34 -14.78
N ASP A 115 -24.25 -7.09 -14.50
CA ASP A 115 -24.01 -6.04 -15.52
C ASP A 115 -22.53 -5.74 -15.73
N TYR A 116 -21.68 -5.99 -14.72
CA TYR A 116 -20.25 -5.74 -14.80
C TYR A 116 -19.55 -6.70 -15.77
N ASP A 117 -18.64 -6.15 -16.58
CA ASP A 117 -17.91 -6.90 -17.59
C ASP A 117 -16.39 -6.66 -17.50
N TRP A 118 -15.67 -7.64 -16.95
CA TRP A 118 -14.20 -7.63 -16.86
C TRP A 118 -13.51 -7.49 -18.22
N ARG A 119 -14.12 -7.98 -19.30
CA ARG A 119 -13.52 -7.93 -20.64
C ARG A 119 -13.24 -6.49 -21.10
N LYS A 120 -14.01 -5.52 -20.62
CA LYS A 120 -13.76 -4.09 -20.90
C LYS A 120 -12.43 -3.62 -20.29
N VAL A 121 -12.15 -4.01 -19.05
CA VAL A 121 -10.88 -3.70 -18.35
C VAL A 121 -9.71 -4.43 -18.98
N GLU A 122 -9.87 -5.72 -19.23
CA GLU A 122 -8.88 -6.54 -19.92
C GLU A 122 -8.49 -5.92 -21.28
N ALA A 123 -9.47 -5.45 -22.04
CA ALA A 123 -9.22 -4.75 -23.31
C ALA A 123 -8.46 -3.42 -23.12
N LYS A 124 -8.83 -2.60 -22.12
CA LYS A 124 -8.14 -1.36 -21.78
C LYS A 124 -6.67 -1.62 -21.39
N LEU A 125 -6.44 -2.61 -20.52
CA LEU A 125 -5.10 -2.99 -20.11
C LEU A 125 -4.28 -3.49 -21.31
N ASN A 126 -4.87 -4.35 -22.14
CA ASN A 126 -4.20 -4.92 -23.30
C ASN A 126 -3.94 -3.92 -24.45
N ALA A 127 -4.55 -2.74 -24.40
CA ALA A 127 -4.23 -1.64 -25.31
C ALA A 127 -2.96 -0.88 -24.90
N LEU A 128 -2.44 -1.13 -23.69
CA LEU A 128 -1.23 -0.50 -23.16
C LEU A 128 -0.03 -1.47 -23.30
N PRO A 129 1.19 -0.94 -23.54
CA PRO A 129 2.40 -1.74 -23.50
C PRO A 129 2.66 -2.25 -22.07
N GLN A 130 2.57 -3.56 -21.88
CA GLN A 130 2.79 -4.24 -20.59
C GLN A 130 3.94 -5.22 -20.70
N PHE A 131 4.66 -5.36 -19.60
CA PHE A 131 5.85 -6.18 -19.53
C PHE A 131 5.97 -6.86 -18.18
N ILE A 132 6.83 -7.87 -18.14
CA ILE A 132 7.25 -8.56 -16.93
C ILE A 132 8.77 -8.79 -16.96
N THR A 133 9.41 -8.64 -15.82
CA THR A 133 10.84 -8.95 -15.63
C THR A 133 11.06 -9.50 -14.24
N THR A 134 12.01 -10.42 -14.09
CA THR A 134 12.29 -11.03 -12.77
C THR A 134 13.32 -10.19 -12.02
N ILE A 135 12.99 -9.69 -10.82
CA ILE A 135 13.89 -8.94 -9.92
C ILE A 135 13.90 -9.63 -8.57
N ASP A 136 15.09 -9.93 -8.06
CA ASP A 136 15.28 -10.65 -6.79
C ASP A 136 14.47 -11.97 -6.71
N GLY A 137 14.41 -12.70 -7.83
CA GLY A 137 13.66 -13.96 -7.92
C GLY A 137 12.14 -13.80 -7.99
N LEU A 138 11.61 -12.58 -8.13
CA LEU A 138 10.19 -12.30 -8.22
C LEU A 138 9.85 -11.63 -9.55
N ASP A 139 8.82 -12.13 -10.22
CA ASP A 139 8.31 -11.50 -11.44
C ASP A 139 7.64 -10.17 -11.10
N ILE A 140 8.09 -9.10 -11.73
CA ILE A 140 7.55 -7.75 -11.62
C ILE A 140 6.86 -7.38 -12.92
N HIS A 141 5.55 -7.25 -12.84
CA HIS A 141 4.71 -6.72 -13.91
C HIS A 141 4.73 -5.19 -13.90
N PHE A 142 4.75 -4.57 -15.07
CA PHE A 142 4.66 -3.12 -15.20
C PHE A 142 4.08 -2.70 -16.56
N ILE A 143 3.43 -1.53 -16.56
CA ILE A 143 3.06 -0.78 -17.75
C ILE A 143 4.20 0.19 -18.05
N HIS A 144 4.62 0.31 -19.32
CA HIS A 144 5.62 1.28 -19.72
C HIS A 144 5.19 1.99 -21.00
N VAL A 145 4.78 3.25 -20.87
CA VAL A 145 4.32 4.07 -21.99
C VAL A 145 5.32 5.20 -22.21
N ARG A 146 5.94 5.21 -23.36
CA ARG A 146 6.81 6.31 -23.79
C ARG A 146 6.00 7.43 -24.40
N SER A 147 6.38 8.66 -24.06
CA SER A 147 5.85 9.84 -24.72
C SER A 147 6.31 9.90 -26.19
N ARG A 148 5.45 10.46 -27.03
CA ARG A 148 5.83 10.84 -28.42
C ARG A 148 6.69 12.10 -28.48
N HIS A 149 6.71 12.89 -27.39
CA HIS A 149 7.51 14.11 -27.32
C HIS A 149 8.95 13.80 -26.98
N PRO A 150 9.92 14.46 -27.63
CA PRO A 150 11.34 14.25 -27.36
C PRO A 150 11.70 14.73 -25.93
N ASN A 151 12.72 14.15 -25.34
CA ASN A 151 13.26 14.51 -24.04
C ASN A 151 12.24 14.41 -22.89
N ALA A 152 11.26 13.53 -23.01
CA ALA A 152 10.33 13.23 -21.93
C ALA A 152 11.10 12.75 -20.68
N LEU A 153 10.75 13.30 -19.51
CA LEU A 153 11.36 12.89 -18.24
C LEU A 153 10.75 11.56 -17.78
N PRO A 154 11.54 10.50 -17.55
CA PRO A 154 10.97 9.26 -17.05
C PRO A 154 10.44 9.42 -15.62
N VAL A 155 9.25 8.89 -15.37
CA VAL A 155 8.64 8.83 -14.05
C VAL A 155 8.18 7.41 -13.73
N ILE A 156 8.56 6.91 -12.55
CA ILE A 156 8.00 5.68 -11.99
C ILE A 156 6.92 6.06 -10.98
N ILE A 157 5.72 5.49 -11.16
CA ILE A 157 4.54 5.80 -10.34
C ILE A 157 4.13 4.55 -9.57
N THR A 158 4.12 4.64 -8.25
CA THR A 158 3.79 3.53 -7.36
C THR A 158 2.43 3.74 -6.72
N HIS A 159 1.54 2.76 -6.90
CA HIS A 159 0.22 2.70 -6.29
C HIS A 159 0.27 2.30 -4.81
N GLY A 160 -0.89 2.24 -4.16
CA GLY A 160 -1.06 1.80 -2.79
C GLY A 160 -2.12 0.72 -2.59
N TRP A 161 -2.62 0.59 -1.36
CA TRP A 161 -3.72 -0.30 -0.98
C TRP A 161 -4.93 0.53 -0.50
N PRO A 162 -6.17 0.18 -0.85
CA PRO A 162 -6.62 -0.93 -1.69
C PRO A 162 -6.53 -0.65 -3.20
N GLY A 163 -5.79 0.38 -3.63
CA GLY A 163 -5.51 0.66 -5.01
C GLY A 163 -4.66 -0.43 -5.71
N SER A 164 -4.43 -0.23 -6.98
CA SER A 164 -3.56 -1.06 -7.82
C SER A 164 -3.06 -0.25 -9.01
N LEU A 165 -2.46 -0.91 -9.98
CA LEU A 165 -2.10 -0.27 -11.25
C LEU A 165 -3.31 0.43 -11.92
N THR A 166 -4.54 -0.04 -11.69
CA THR A 166 -5.76 0.56 -12.27
C THR A 166 -5.98 1.99 -11.80
N GLU A 167 -5.56 2.33 -10.60
CA GLU A 167 -5.57 3.68 -10.03
C GLU A 167 -4.83 4.69 -10.91
N GLN A 168 -3.73 4.26 -11.55
CA GLN A 168 -2.82 5.13 -12.27
C GLN A 168 -3.14 5.29 -13.76
N LEU A 169 -4.10 4.52 -14.30
CA LEU A 169 -4.35 4.48 -15.76
C LEU A 169 -4.74 5.83 -16.34
N LYS A 170 -5.52 6.62 -15.60
CA LYS A 170 -5.95 7.95 -16.03
C LYS A 170 -4.81 8.97 -16.10
N MET A 171 -3.67 8.70 -15.45
CA MET A 171 -2.49 9.57 -15.48
C MET A 171 -1.69 9.46 -16.77
N ILE A 172 -1.82 8.36 -17.50
CA ILE A 172 -0.97 8.05 -18.67
C ILE A 172 -1.10 9.14 -19.73
N GLY A 173 -2.31 9.45 -20.18
CA GLY A 173 -2.57 10.49 -21.18
C GLY A 173 -2.01 11.86 -20.78
N PRO A 174 -2.45 12.43 -19.63
CA PRO A 174 -1.99 13.73 -19.13
C PRO A 174 -0.47 13.85 -18.96
N LEU A 175 0.23 12.76 -18.71
CA LEU A 175 1.68 12.76 -18.54
C LEU A 175 2.45 12.51 -19.84
N THR A 176 1.96 11.60 -20.70
CA THR A 176 2.69 11.26 -21.93
C THR A 176 2.40 12.21 -23.09
N ASP A 177 1.24 12.87 -23.09
CA ASP A 177 0.85 13.87 -24.10
C ASP A 177 0.29 15.14 -23.44
N PRO A 178 1.09 15.88 -22.67
CA PRO A 178 0.60 17.04 -21.93
C PRO A 178 0.03 18.13 -22.83
N SER A 179 0.43 18.20 -24.12
CA SER A 179 -0.11 19.18 -25.07
C SER A 179 -1.60 18.99 -25.34
N ALA A 180 -2.13 17.78 -25.22
CA ALA A 180 -3.57 17.51 -25.30
C ALA A 180 -4.30 17.76 -23.94
N HIS A 181 -3.55 18.05 -22.86
CA HIS A 181 -4.04 18.14 -21.49
C HIS A 181 -3.60 19.45 -20.80
N GLY A 182 -3.57 20.56 -21.51
CA GLY A 182 -3.29 21.90 -20.96
C GLY A 182 -1.84 22.15 -20.52
N GLY A 183 -0.89 21.25 -20.86
CA GLY A 183 0.53 21.42 -20.66
C GLY A 183 1.29 21.70 -21.96
N SER A 184 2.59 21.60 -21.91
CA SER A 184 3.47 21.76 -23.08
C SER A 184 4.26 20.49 -23.38
N ALA A 185 4.76 20.35 -24.61
CA ALA A 185 5.57 19.21 -25.03
C ALA A 185 6.80 18.98 -24.11
N GLN A 186 7.40 20.06 -23.60
CA GLN A 186 8.54 19.99 -22.69
C GLN A 186 8.19 19.42 -21.32
N ASP A 187 6.89 19.38 -20.95
CA ASP A 187 6.42 18.83 -19.68
C ASP A 187 6.15 17.31 -19.75
N ALA A 188 6.39 16.68 -20.88
CA ALA A 188 6.08 15.26 -21.12
C ALA A 188 6.90 14.31 -20.23
N PHE A 189 6.29 13.16 -19.91
CA PHE A 189 6.92 12.07 -19.18
C PHE A 189 6.85 10.76 -19.94
N ASP A 190 7.90 9.96 -19.83
CA ASP A 190 7.80 8.51 -20.03
C ASP A 190 7.30 7.90 -18.73
N VAL A 191 6.24 7.10 -18.80
CA VAL A 191 5.53 6.60 -17.60
C VAL A 191 5.79 5.13 -17.40
N VAL A 192 6.25 4.77 -16.19
CA VAL A 192 6.41 3.39 -15.72
C VAL A 192 5.50 3.17 -14.51
N ILE A 193 4.57 2.22 -14.62
CA ILE A 193 3.61 1.89 -13.55
C ILE A 193 3.78 0.40 -13.20
N PRO A 194 4.61 0.06 -12.21
CA PRO A 194 4.73 -1.32 -11.76
C PRO A 194 3.55 -1.72 -10.87
N SER A 195 3.16 -3.00 -10.95
CA SER A 195 2.41 -3.65 -9.88
C SER A 195 3.38 -3.98 -8.74
N MET A 196 3.09 -3.54 -7.51
CA MET A 196 3.96 -3.88 -6.37
C MET A 196 4.06 -5.40 -6.16
N PRO A 197 5.17 -5.90 -5.55
CA PRO A 197 5.27 -7.29 -5.13
C PRO A 197 4.06 -7.75 -4.32
N GLY A 198 3.42 -8.82 -4.77
CA GLY A 198 2.19 -9.33 -4.14
C GLY A 198 0.89 -8.64 -4.55
N TYR A 199 0.94 -7.71 -5.51
CA TYR A 199 -0.22 -6.99 -6.06
C TYR A 199 -0.38 -7.24 -7.56
N GLY A 200 -1.59 -7.11 -8.05
CA GLY A 200 -1.91 -7.16 -9.47
C GLY A 200 -1.30 -8.39 -10.16
N PHE A 201 -0.56 -8.16 -11.24
CA PHE A 201 0.05 -9.25 -12.01
C PHE A 201 1.51 -9.54 -11.63
N SER A 202 2.06 -8.86 -10.61
CA SER A 202 3.38 -9.20 -10.07
C SER A 202 3.33 -10.48 -9.23
N GLY A 203 4.49 -11.13 -9.13
CA GLY A 203 4.66 -12.33 -8.30
C GLY A 203 4.33 -12.06 -6.83
N LYS A 204 3.94 -13.12 -6.14
CA LYS A 204 3.65 -13.09 -4.70
C LYS A 204 4.91 -13.51 -3.94
N PRO A 205 5.45 -12.68 -3.05
CA PRO A 205 6.58 -13.06 -2.21
C PRO A 205 6.33 -14.37 -1.45
N THR A 206 7.28 -15.27 -1.51
CA THR A 206 7.27 -16.55 -0.78
C THR A 206 8.14 -16.52 0.47
N ALA A 207 8.92 -15.44 0.65
CA ALA A 207 9.76 -15.17 1.80
C ALA A 207 9.50 -13.75 2.32
N THR A 208 9.87 -13.52 3.58
CA THR A 208 9.83 -12.20 4.22
C THR A 208 10.84 -11.23 3.63
N GLY A 209 10.69 -9.92 3.95
CA GLY A 209 11.64 -8.88 3.59
C GLY A 209 11.23 -8.01 2.39
N TRP A 210 10.06 -8.23 1.79
CA TRP A 210 9.52 -7.35 0.73
C TRP A 210 8.81 -6.12 1.33
N ASN A 211 9.57 -5.34 2.08
CA ASN A 211 9.15 -4.06 2.64
C ASN A 211 9.44 -2.89 1.65
N PRO A 212 9.04 -1.64 1.96
CA PRO A 212 9.29 -0.49 1.09
C PRO A 212 10.73 -0.29 0.67
N ASP A 213 11.71 -0.61 1.54
CA ASP A 213 13.14 -0.49 1.22
C ASP A 213 13.59 -1.48 0.13
N ARG A 214 13.07 -2.70 0.15
CA ARG A 214 13.37 -3.67 -0.89
C ARG A 214 12.63 -3.37 -2.19
N ILE A 215 11.37 -2.92 -2.10
CA ILE A 215 10.61 -2.48 -3.28
C ILE A 215 11.32 -1.30 -3.95
N ALA A 216 11.84 -0.34 -3.17
CA ALA A 216 12.62 0.78 -3.69
C ALA A 216 13.86 0.34 -4.49
N ARG A 217 14.61 -0.67 -3.98
CA ARG A 217 15.74 -1.26 -4.75
C ARG A 217 15.28 -1.94 -6.03
N ALA A 218 14.16 -2.66 -5.98
CA ALA A 218 13.60 -3.29 -7.17
C ALA A 218 13.18 -2.25 -8.22
N TRP A 219 12.61 -1.11 -7.82
CA TRP A 219 12.28 -0.01 -8.72
C TRP A 219 13.52 0.64 -9.35
N ALA A 220 14.58 0.83 -8.57
CA ALA A 220 15.85 1.32 -9.11
C ALA A 220 16.44 0.36 -10.16
N GLU A 221 16.41 -0.94 -9.90
CA GLU A 221 16.82 -1.96 -10.85
C GLU A 221 15.92 -1.99 -12.10
N LEU A 222 14.59 -1.85 -11.93
CA LEU A 222 13.65 -1.76 -13.06
C LEU A 222 13.98 -0.57 -13.96
N MET A 223 14.16 0.62 -13.40
CA MET A 223 14.49 1.82 -14.18
C MET A 223 15.83 1.68 -14.89
N LYS A 224 16.83 1.08 -14.25
CA LYS A 224 18.13 0.76 -14.87
C LYS A 224 17.97 -0.21 -16.06
N ARG A 225 17.16 -1.29 -15.92
CA ARG A 225 16.91 -2.25 -17.03
C ARG A 225 16.19 -1.61 -18.20
N LEU A 226 15.36 -0.60 -17.95
CA LEU A 226 14.71 0.21 -18.97
C LEU A 226 15.67 1.21 -19.66
N GLY A 227 16.92 1.32 -19.19
CA GLY A 227 17.94 2.21 -19.73
C GLY A 227 17.85 3.65 -19.23
N TYR A 228 17.05 3.92 -18.19
CA TYR A 228 16.90 5.25 -17.64
C TYR A 228 18.03 5.58 -16.66
N THR A 229 18.86 6.55 -17.04
CA THR A 229 19.95 7.07 -16.21
C THR A 229 19.54 8.31 -15.40
N ARG A 230 18.39 8.91 -15.73
CA ARG A 230 17.78 10.06 -15.04
C ARG A 230 16.27 9.85 -15.01
N TYR A 231 15.67 9.92 -13.85
CA TYR A 231 14.23 9.74 -13.68
C TYR A 231 13.75 10.36 -12.36
N VAL A 232 12.44 10.46 -12.18
CA VAL A 232 11.77 10.89 -10.96
C VAL A 232 10.82 9.80 -10.49
N ALA A 233 10.43 9.84 -9.21
CA ALA A 233 9.46 8.90 -8.66
C ALA A 233 8.26 9.63 -8.07
N GLN A 234 7.09 9.02 -8.19
CA GLN A 234 5.83 9.49 -7.61
C GLN A 234 5.16 8.36 -6.84
N GLY A 235 4.48 8.70 -5.73
CA GLY A 235 3.66 7.75 -5.00
C GLY A 235 2.73 8.42 -4.00
N GLY A 236 1.55 7.82 -3.84
CA GLY A 236 0.62 8.03 -2.73
C GLY A 236 0.48 6.76 -1.92
N ASP A 237 -0.18 6.78 -0.77
CA ASP A 237 -0.35 5.62 0.11
C ASP A 237 0.98 4.84 0.29
N TRP A 238 1.03 3.51 -0.01
CA TRP A 238 2.27 2.74 0.01
C TRP A 238 3.33 3.23 -1.01
N GLY A 239 2.91 3.87 -2.08
CA GLY A 239 3.83 4.51 -3.01
C GLY A 239 4.65 5.63 -2.37
N SER A 240 4.12 6.33 -1.35
CA SER A 240 4.84 7.36 -0.61
C SER A 240 6.06 6.81 0.17
N PRO A 241 5.95 5.78 1.04
CA PRO A 241 7.12 5.18 1.66
C PRO A 241 8.09 4.52 0.66
N VAL A 242 7.61 3.95 -0.44
CA VAL A 242 8.50 3.40 -1.48
C VAL A 242 9.30 4.50 -2.16
N SER A 243 8.66 5.60 -2.58
CA SER A 243 9.35 6.76 -3.16
C SER A 243 10.32 7.41 -2.18
N SER A 244 9.92 7.54 -0.91
CA SER A 244 10.79 8.04 0.17
C SER A 244 11.99 7.13 0.40
N ALA A 245 11.82 5.80 0.35
CA ALA A 245 12.91 4.84 0.45
C ALA A 245 13.87 4.92 -0.75
N MET A 246 13.36 5.11 -1.98
CA MET A 246 14.19 5.35 -3.17
C MET A 246 15.07 6.60 -2.99
N ALA A 247 14.47 7.70 -2.48
CA ALA A 247 15.20 8.95 -2.26
C ALA A 247 16.22 8.83 -1.12
N ARG A 248 15.89 8.15 -0.02
CA ARG A 248 16.78 7.91 1.11
C ARG A 248 17.98 7.02 0.72
N GLN A 249 17.75 6.03 -0.12
CA GLN A 249 18.81 5.16 -0.67
C GLN A 249 19.63 5.86 -1.75
N ALA A 250 19.27 7.09 -2.14
CA ALA A 250 19.89 7.83 -3.24
C ALA A 250 20.00 6.97 -4.50
N SER A 251 18.89 6.32 -4.87
CA SER A 251 18.83 5.40 -6.01
C SER A 251 19.46 6.02 -7.26
N THR A 252 20.35 5.27 -7.92
CA THR A 252 21.11 5.78 -9.07
C THR A 252 20.19 6.33 -10.15
N GLY A 253 20.42 7.57 -10.55
CA GLY A 253 19.63 8.27 -11.56
C GLY A 253 18.35 8.93 -11.06
N LEU A 254 17.95 8.72 -9.80
CA LEU A 254 16.81 9.39 -9.21
C LEU A 254 17.13 10.87 -8.94
N LEU A 255 16.35 11.78 -9.54
CA LEU A 255 16.53 13.23 -9.43
C LEU A 255 15.74 13.85 -8.27
N GLY A 256 14.63 13.25 -7.91
CA GLY A 256 13.72 13.72 -6.88
C GLY A 256 12.44 12.92 -6.82
N ILE A 257 11.62 13.18 -5.82
CA ILE A 257 10.36 12.48 -5.60
C ILE A 257 9.20 13.46 -5.44
N HIS A 258 8.01 12.98 -5.81
CA HIS A 258 6.74 13.63 -5.50
C HIS A 258 5.85 12.66 -4.71
N ILE A 259 5.24 13.15 -3.65
CA ILE A 259 4.36 12.35 -2.79
C ILE A 259 3.09 13.12 -2.44
N ASN A 260 1.95 12.45 -2.41
CA ASN A 260 0.65 13.05 -2.06
C ASN A 260 0.09 12.58 -0.71
N LEU A 261 0.64 11.56 -0.09
CA LEU A 261 0.38 11.21 1.32
C LEU A 261 1.72 11.17 2.08
N PRO A 262 2.29 12.32 2.48
CA PRO A 262 3.63 12.38 3.02
C PRO A 262 3.71 11.91 4.49
N ALA A 263 4.84 11.30 4.86
CA ALA A 263 5.17 11.01 6.24
C ALA A 263 5.72 12.28 6.92
N THR A 264 4.83 13.12 7.43
CA THR A 264 5.22 14.40 8.04
C THR A 264 4.92 14.48 9.53
N VAL A 265 4.18 13.52 10.08
CA VAL A 265 3.75 13.54 11.49
C VAL A 265 4.98 13.57 12.41
N PRO A 266 5.14 14.64 13.22
CA PRO A 266 6.26 14.76 14.12
C PRO A 266 6.27 13.64 15.18
N PRO A 267 7.45 13.22 15.69
CA PRO A 267 7.53 12.12 16.66
C PRO A 267 6.67 12.33 17.92
N GLU A 268 6.66 13.54 18.48
CA GLU A 268 5.88 13.89 19.67
C GLU A 268 4.36 13.80 19.41
N VAL A 269 3.91 14.20 18.23
CA VAL A 269 2.50 14.03 17.80
C VAL A 269 2.17 12.55 17.61
N GLY A 270 3.07 11.80 16.98
CA GLY A 270 2.91 10.36 16.78
C GLY A 270 2.78 9.57 18.07
N VAL A 271 3.52 9.94 19.12
CA VAL A 271 3.40 9.33 20.47
C VAL A 271 2.01 9.57 21.04
N VAL A 272 1.49 10.79 20.95
CA VAL A 272 0.15 11.13 21.45
C VAL A 272 -0.94 10.37 20.71
N LEU A 273 -0.86 10.31 19.39
CA LEU A 273 -1.79 9.52 18.55
C LEU A 273 -1.77 8.03 18.91
N ALA A 274 -0.60 7.47 19.18
CA ALA A 274 -0.45 6.06 19.56
C ALA A 274 -1.00 5.74 20.96
N THR A 275 -0.94 6.70 21.89
CA THR A 275 -1.39 6.54 23.28
C THR A 275 -2.82 7.02 23.52
N GLY A 276 -3.45 7.70 22.55
CA GLY A 276 -4.79 8.27 22.67
C GLY A 276 -4.88 9.49 23.59
N GLY A 277 -3.75 10.21 23.79
CA GLY A 277 -3.69 11.41 24.60
C GLY A 277 -4.34 12.66 23.94
N PRO A 278 -4.48 13.77 24.67
CA PRO A 278 -4.97 15.02 24.13
C PRO A 278 -3.93 15.63 23.15
N ALA A 279 -4.40 16.43 22.20
CA ALA A 279 -3.53 17.12 21.28
C ALA A 279 -2.43 17.93 22.01
N PRO A 280 -1.19 17.93 21.53
CA PRO A 280 -0.12 18.74 22.09
C PRO A 280 -0.50 20.22 22.16
N ALA A 281 -0.03 20.93 23.18
CA ALA A 281 -0.22 22.37 23.27
C ALA A 281 0.62 23.09 22.18
N GLY A 282 0.17 24.28 21.75
CA GLY A 282 0.91 25.13 20.82
C GLY A 282 0.81 24.78 19.36
N LEU A 283 -0.05 23.82 18.98
CA LEU A 283 -0.35 23.56 17.57
C LEU A 283 -1.07 24.76 16.94
N SER A 284 -0.64 25.15 15.74
CA SER A 284 -1.40 26.08 14.89
C SER A 284 -2.75 25.49 14.49
N GLU A 285 -3.65 26.29 13.94
CA GLU A 285 -4.96 25.83 13.47
C GLU A 285 -4.86 24.68 12.47
N LYS A 286 -3.96 24.80 11.47
CA LYS A 286 -3.72 23.74 10.47
C LYS A 286 -3.15 22.46 11.11
N GLU A 287 -2.21 22.59 12.03
CA GLU A 287 -1.63 21.44 12.74
C GLU A 287 -2.65 20.77 13.66
N ARG A 288 -3.53 21.56 14.29
CA ARG A 288 -4.61 21.03 15.09
C ARG A 288 -5.64 20.28 14.23
N ALA A 289 -6.02 20.82 13.09
CA ALA A 289 -6.91 20.14 12.15
C ALA A 289 -6.29 18.83 11.63
N ALA A 290 -4.99 18.83 11.32
CA ALA A 290 -4.27 17.61 10.93
C ALA A 290 -4.22 16.58 12.07
N PHE A 291 -3.99 17.00 13.30
CA PHE A 291 -4.04 16.13 14.48
C PHE A 291 -5.42 15.50 14.66
N ASP A 292 -6.49 16.30 14.62
CA ASP A 292 -7.87 15.82 14.84
C ASP A 292 -8.29 14.82 13.74
N SER A 293 -7.87 15.04 12.49
CA SER A 293 -8.07 14.12 11.37
C SER A 293 -7.35 12.79 11.60
N LEU A 294 -6.08 12.85 11.99
CA LEU A 294 -5.27 11.67 12.30
C LEU A 294 -5.81 10.92 13.52
N ASP A 295 -6.21 11.61 14.58
CA ASP A 295 -6.79 10.99 15.79
C ASP A 295 -8.06 10.21 15.43
N THR A 296 -8.92 10.80 14.60
CA THR A 296 -10.12 10.13 14.06
C THR A 296 -9.72 8.90 13.22
N PHE A 297 -8.76 9.04 12.32
CA PHE A 297 -8.28 7.92 11.50
C PHE A 297 -7.74 6.78 12.37
N TYR A 298 -6.89 7.07 13.34
CA TYR A 298 -6.29 6.06 14.19
C TYR A 298 -7.31 5.35 15.09
N LYS A 299 -8.33 6.06 15.58
CA LYS A 299 -9.36 5.51 16.46
C LYS A 299 -10.45 4.75 15.72
N MET A 300 -10.88 5.25 14.56
CA MET A 300 -12.12 4.81 13.92
C MET A 300 -11.93 4.11 12.57
N ARG A 301 -10.86 4.41 11.83
CA ARG A 301 -10.75 4.05 10.41
C ARG A 301 -9.61 3.09 10.09
N ARG A 302 -8.67 2.89 11.00
CA ARG A 302 -7.45 2.10 10.78
C ARG A 302 -7.60 0.59 11.03
N ALA A 303 -8.80 0.08 11.32
CA ALA A 303 -9.01 -1.33 11.69
C ALA A 303 -8.44 -2.31 10.64
N TYR A 304 -8.63 -2.03 9.34
CA TYR A 304 -8.08 -2.81 8.23
C TYR A 304 -6.55 -2.92 8.32
N GLY A 305 -5.86 -1.80 8.51
CA GLY A 305 -4.39 -1.75 8.61
C GLY A 305 -3.86 -2.46 9.86
N ALA A 306 -4.57 -2.40 10.98
CA ALA A 306 -4.23 -3.12 12.19
C ALA A 306 -4.35 -4.65 11.99
N MET A 307 -5.42 -5.11 11.34
CA MET A 307 -5.62 -6.52 11.01
C MET A 307 -4.54 -7.03 10.05
N MET A 308 -4.29 -6.30 8.96
CA MET A 308 -3.26 -6.67 7.98
C MET A 308 -1.84 -6.62 8.56
N GLY A 309 -1.56 -5.65 9.43
CA GLY A 309 -0.26 -5.50 10.08
C GLY A 309 0.05 -6.56 11.15
N THR A 310 -0.97 -7.23 11.68
CA THR A 310 -0.81 -8.21 12.76
C THR A 310 -1.16 -9.64 12.38
N ARG A 311 -2.18 -9.84 11.55
CA ARG A 311 -2.73 -11.15 11.19
C ARG A 311 -3.13 -11.21 9.71
N PRO A 312 -2.21 -10.91 8.75
CA PRO A 312 -2.53 -10.87 7.32
C PRO A 312 -3.08 -12.19 6.78
N GLN A 313 -2.61 -13.32 7.31
CA GLN A 313 -3.07 -14.64 6.87
C GLN A 313 -4.52 -14.91 7.30
N VAL A 314 -4.94 -14.43 8.46
CA VAL A 314 -6.31 -14.64 8.98
C VAL A 314 -7.31 -13.89 8.10
N ILE A 315 -7.10 -12.59 7.89
CA ILE A 315 -7.99 -11.81 7.02
C ILE A 315 -7.89 -12.27 5.57
N GLY A 316 -6.70 -12.62 5.12
CA GLY A 316 -6.46 -13.11 3.77
C GLY A 316 -7.26 -14.37 3.44
N GLN A 317 -7.40 -15.30 4.40
CA GLN A 317 -8.22 -16.50 4.23
C GLN A 317 -9.69 -16.15 3.92
N ALA A 318 -10.26 -15.19 4.64
CA ALA A 318 -11.63 -14.74 4.41
C ALA A 318 -11.80 -14.01 3.06
N LEU A 319 -10.85 -13.13 2.73
CA LEU A 319 -10.90 -12.33 1.50
C LEU A 319 -10.62 -13.15 0.23
N THR A 320 -9.91 -14.26 0.36
CA THR A 320 -9.64 -15.21 -0.74
C THR A 320 -10.84 -16.09 -1.05
N ASP A 321 -11.70 -16.36 -0.07
CA ASP A 321 -12.85 -17.26 -0.23
C ASP A 321 -14.15 -16.53 -0.64
N SER A 322 -14.31 -15.26 -0.22
CA SER A 322 -15.52 -14.48 -0.49
C SER A 322 -15.22 -13.24 -1.35
N PRO A 323 -15.68 -13.20 -2.62
CA PRO A 323 -15.56 -11.98 -3.43
C PRO A 323 -16.35 -10.81 -2.82
N ALA A 324 -17.55 -11.06 -2.29
CA ALA A 324 -18.33 -10.04 -1.61
C ALA A 324 -17.66 -9.55 -0.32
N GLY A 325 -16.99 -10.44 0.42
CA GLY A 325 -16.18 -10.08 1.58
C GLY A 325 -14.99 -9.21 1.20
N LEU A 326 -14.30 -9.53 0.10
CA LEU A 326 -13.22 -8.70 -0.44
C LEU A 326 -13.74 -7.32 -0.85
N ALA A 327 -14.87 -7.27 -1.57
CA ALA A 327 -15.49 -6.01 -1.96
C ALA A 327 -15.86 -5.17 -0.73
N ALA A 328 -16.48 -5.77 0.30
CA ALA A 328 -16.83 -5.09 1.54
C ALA A 328 -15.60 -4.50 2.25
N PHE A 329 -14.53 -5.29 2.37
CA PHE A 329 -13.30 -4.87 3.03
C PHE A 329 -12.59 -3.73 2.31
N MET A 330 -12.58 -3.74 0.97
CA MET A 330 -12.01 -2.66 0.17
C MET A 330 -12.93 -1.44 0.09
N TYR A 331 -14.25 -1.64 0.16
CA TYR A 331 -15.24 -0.57 0.14
C TYR A 331 -15.19 0.30 1.38
N ASP A 332 -14.90 -0.30 2.54
CA ASP A 332 -14.90 0.39 3.84
C ASP A 332 -13.64 1.26 4.08
N TYR A 333 -12.71 1.26 3.13
CA TYR A 333 -11.52 2.09 3.21
C TYR A 333 -11.90 3.58 3.26
N ASN A 334 -11.29 4.31 4.19
CA ASN A 334 -11.39 5.78 4.36
C ASN A 334 -12.84 6.32 4.38
N ASP A 335 -13.73 5.75 5.22
CA ASP A 335 -15.16 6.03 5.36
C ASP A 335 -16.05 5.57 4.20
N GLY A 336 -15.51 4.79 3.29
CA GLY A 336 -16.23 3.91 2.38
C GLY A 336 -17.42 4.51 1.67
N GLU A 337 -17.24 5.54 0.86
CA GLU A 337 -18.21 5.91 -0.16
C GLU A 337 -17.49 6.02 -1.50
N PRO A 338 -16.89 4.89 -2.01
CA PRO A 338 -16.14 4.95 -3.25
C PRO A 338 -17.01 5.48 -4.42
N GLU A 339 -18.32 5.28 -4.38
CA GLU A 339 -19.26 5.80 -5.37
C GLU A 339 -19.34 7.33 -5.43
N ARG A 340 -18.80 8.06 -4.46
CA ARG A 340 -18.68 9.52 -4.52
C ARG A 340 -17.51 9.95 -5.40
N LEU A 341 -16.54 9.08 -5.59
CA LEU A 341 -15.26 9.36 -6.22
C LEU A 341 -15.04 8.52 -7.47
N LEU A 342 -15.58 7.30 -7.50
CA LEU A 342 -15.39 6.31 -8.55
C LEU A 342 -16.74 5.85 -9.07
N THR A 343 -16.79 5.48 -10.34
CA THR A 343 -17.91 4.71 -10.89
C THR A 343 -17.91 3.30 -10.31
N LYS A 344 -19.05 2.61 -10.34
CA LYS A 344 -19.14 1.20 -9.93
C LYS A 344 -18.16 0.32 -10.72
N ASP A 345 -18.00 0.59 -12.02
CA ASP A 345 -17.05 -0.14 -12.86
C ASP A 345 -15.61 0.08 -12.38
N GLU A 346 -15.18 1.30 -12.14
CA GLU A 346 -13.81 1.60 -11.67
C GLU A 346 -13.49 0.93 -10.34
N PHE A 347 -14.43 0.94 -9.41
CA PHE A 347 -14.26 0.23 -8.14
C PHE A 347 -14.17 -1.29 -8.35
N LEU A 348 -15.09 -1.84 -9.16
CA LEU A 348 -15.12 -3.29 -9.46
C LEU A 348 -13.95 -3.73 -10.34
N ASP A 349 -13.43 -2.89 -11.21
CA ASP A 349 -12.21 -3.15 -11.98
C ASP A 349 -11.06 -3.51 -11.03
N ASN A 350 -10.91 -2.73 -9.98
CA ASN A 350 -9.87 -2.93 -8.97
C ASN A 350 -10.14 -4.15 -8.08
N VAL A 351 -11.35 -4.29 -7.54
CA VAL A 351 -11.73 -5.46 -6.70
C VAL A 351 -11.61 -6.76 -7.50
N THR A 352 -12.05 -6.75 -8.76
CA THR A 352 -11.98 -7.91 -9.64
C THR A 352 -10.54 -8.28 -9.96
N LEU A 353 -9.65 -7.29 -10.14
CA LEU A 353 -8.21 -7.55 -10.32
C LEU A 353 -7.64 -8.29 -9.10
N TYR A 354 -7.90 -7.80 -7.88
CA TYR A 354 -7.46 -8.48 -6.64
C TYR A 354 -7.99 -9.91 -6.54
N TRP A 355 -9.26 -10.11 -6.90
CA TRP A 355 -9.87 -11.43 -6.89
C TRP A 355 -9.23 -12.39 -7.90
N LEU A 356 -9.15 -11.98 -9.16
CA LEU A 356 -8.64 -12.81 -10.25
C LEU A 356 -7.17 -13.18 -10.10
N THR A 357 -6.38 -12.29 -9.53
CA THR A 357 -4.96 -12.52 -9.24
C THR A 357 -4.75 -13.16 -7.86
N ASN A 358 -5.80 -13.30 -7.06
CA ASN A 358 -5.74 -13.80 -5.69
C ASN A 358 -4.67 -13.09 -4.84
N THR A 359 -4.67 -11.75 -4.85
CA THR A 359 -3.66 -10.92 -4.19
C THR A 359 -4.11 -10.30 -2.87
N ALA A 360 -5.28 -10.63 -2.35
CA ALA A 360 -5.77 -10.11 -1.07
C ALA A 360 -4.80 -10.41 0.08
N THR A 361 -4.34 -11.67 0.21
CA THR A 361 -3.40 -12.06 1.28
C THR A 361 -2.01 -11.49 1.07
N SER A 362 -1.49 -11.57 -0.15
CA SER A 362 -0.11 -11.12 -0.45
C SER A 362 0.03 -9.61 -0.30
N SER A 363 -0.97 -8.83 -0.70
CA SER A 363 -1.00 -7.38 -0.49
C SER A 363 -1.06 -7.01 0.99
N ALA A 364 -1.85 -7.73 1.80
CA ALA A 364 -1.95 -7.51 3.23
C ALA A 364 -0.60 -7.74 3.96
N ARG A 365 0.25 -8.62 3.44
CA ARG A 365 1.57 -8.88 4.04
C ARG A 365 2.50 -7.67 4.03
N LEU A 366 2.33 -6.72 3.11
CA LEU A 366 3.12 -5.49 3.09
C LEU A 366 2.97 -4.71 4.42
N TYR A 367 1.76 -4.68 4.99
CA TYR A 367 1.52 -4.07 6.30
C TYR A 367 2.28 -4.79 7.43
N TRP A 368 2.35 -6.12 7.36
CA TRP A 368 3.08 -6.94 8.33
C TRP A 368 4.60 -6.76 8.18
N GLU A 369 5.10 -6.65 6.96
CA GLU A 369 6.53 -6.43 6.65
C GLU A 369 7.08 -5.10 7.21
N THR A 370 6.21 -4.15 7.53
CA THR A 370 6.56 -2.90 8.19
C THR A 370 6.40 -2.95 9.70
N GLY A 371 6.10 -4.13 10.27
CA GLY A 371 5.83 -4.29 11.70
C GLY A 371 4.55 -3.58 12.16
N GLY A 372 3.61 -3.32 11.24
CA GLY A 372 2.38 -2.58 11.52
C GLY A 372 2.61 -1.09 11.83
N GLN A 373 3.81 -0.57 11.57
CA GLN A 373 4.12 0.84 11.77
C GLN A 373 3.31 1.73 10.83
N SER A 374 2.97 2.91 11.31
CA SER A 374 2.27 3.89 10.48
C SER A 374 3.19 4.47 9.41
N ILE A 375 2.69 4.48 8.17
CA ILE A 375 3.37 5.12 7.04
C ILE A 375 3.38 6.66 7.12
N LEU A 376 2.62 7.24 8.05
CA LEU A 376 2.48 8.69 8.21
C LEU A 376 3.52 9.30 9.16
N LEU A 377 4.22 8.47 9.94
CA LEU A 377 5.22 8.93 10.90
C LEU A 377 6.56 9.23 10.24
N SER A 378 7.01 10.48 10.30
CA SER A 378 8.29 10.92 9.71
C SER A 378 9.49 10.16 10.27
N ALA A 379 9.48 9.86 11.56
CA ALA A 379 10.54 9.09 12.21
C ALA A 379 10.60 7.63 11.71
N ALA A 380 9.45 7.00 11.50
CA ALA A 380 9.38 5.62 10.99
C ALA A 380 9.96 5.51 9.58
N GLN A 381 9.76 6.53 8.75
CA GLN A 381 10.27 6.59 7.37
C GLN A 381 11.64 7.24 7.24
N LYS A 382 12.20 7.73 8.34
CA LYS A 382 13.52 8.39 8.36
C LYS A 382 13.63 9.51 7.33
N THR A 383 12.57 10.31 7.21
CA THR A 383 12.46 11.35 6.17
C THR A 383 13.56 12.41 6.25
N SER A 384 14.12 12.65 7.45
CA SER A 384 15.24 13.56 7.66
C SER A 384 16.56 13.12 7.01
N GLU A 385 16.67 11.83 6.62
CA GLU A 385 17.85 11.31 5.90
C GLU A 385 17.77 11.55 4.38
N ILE A 386 16.62 12.02 3.86
CA ILE A 386 16.42 12.29 2.44
C ILE A 386 17.11 13.61 2.07
N SER A 387 18.10 13.54 1.19
CA SER A 387 18.83 14.69 0.66
C SER A 387 18.35 15.16 -0.72
N LEU A 388 17.72 14.26 -1.49
CA LEU A 388 17.17 14.57 -2.80
C LEU A 388 15.98 15.55 -2.71
N PRO A 389 15.68 16.29 -3.79
CA PRO A 389 14.50 17.14 -3.89
C PRO A 389 13.21 16.37 -3.60
N VAL A 390 12.38 16.91 -2.70
CA VAL A 390 11.07 16.37 -2.36
C VAL A 390 10.00 17.38 -2.76
N ALA A 391 8.97 16.90 -3.44
CA ALA A 391 7.77 17.64 -3.78
C ALA A 391 6.56 17.01 -3.07
N ILE A 392 5.65 17.83 -2.58
CA ILE A 392 4.44 17.39 -1.88
C ILE A 392 3.24 18.14 -2.45
N THR A 393 2.19 17.38 -2.81
CA THR A 393 0.86 17.93 -3.06
C THR A 393 -0.11 17.36 -2.04
N VAL A 394 -0.83 18.22 -1.34
CA VAL A 394 -1.82 17.87 -0.31
C VAL A 394 -3.21 18.01 -0.89
N PHE A 395 -3.97 16.91 -0.87
CA PHE A 395 -5.36 16.86 -1.30
C PHE A 395 -6.30 17.03 -0.10
N PRO A 396 -7.43 17.78 -0.26
CA PRO A 396 -8.28 18.15 0.87
C PRO A 396 -8.99 16.98 1.55
N ASP A 397 -9.32 15.93 0.80
CA ASP A 397 -10.11 14.80 1.27
C ASP A 397 -9.26 13.53 1.52
N ASP A 398 -7.93 13.69 1.65
CA ASP A 398 -7.03 12.60 2.05
C ASP A 398 -7.12 12.33 3.57
N VAL A 399 -6.47 11.28 4.04
CA VAL A 399 -6.42 10.84 5.45
C VAL A 399 -6.16 12.02 6.40
N TYR A 400 -5.28 12.93 6.01
CA TYR A 400 -5.07 14.21 6.67
C TYR A 400 -4.45 15.23 5.71
N ARG A 401 -4.71 16.49 5.97
CA ARG A 401 -4.03 17.61 5.28
C ARG A 401 -2.70 17.87 5.99
N ALA A 402 -1.61 17.40 5.39
CA ALA A 402 -0.28 17.59 5.94
C ALA A 402 0.07 19.10 6.02
N PRO A 403 0.30 19.68 7.20
CA PRO A 403 0.70 21.09 7.29
C PRO A 403 2.09 21.30 6.71
N GLU A 404 2.30 22.42 6.01
CA GLU A 404 3.62 22.76 5.45
C GLU A 404 4.72 22.82 6.52
N THR A 405 4.39 23.28 7.73
CA THR A 405 5.32 23.33 8.87
C THR A 405 5.85 21.93 9.23
N TRP A 406 4.97 20.93 9.25
CA TRP A 406 5.38 19.54 9.48
C TRP A 406 6.18 18.99 8.29
N ALA A 407 5.76 19.30 7.07
CA ALA A 407 6.45 18.85 5.86
C ALA A 407 7.88 19.39 5.80
N ARG A 408 8.09 20.68 6.06
CA ARG A 408 9.42 21.30 6.11
C ARG A 408 10.30 20.78 7.25
N ARG A 409 9.69 20.39 8.36
CA ARG A 409 10.40 19.75 9.47
C ARG A 409 10.84 18.33 9.13
N ALA A 410 9.99 17.59 8.41
CA ALA A 410 10.24 16.20 8.05
C ALA A 410 11.26 16.06 6.90
N TYR A 411 11.15 16.90 5.86
CA TYR A 411 11.95 16.82 4.65
C TYR A 411 12.85 18.04 4.51
N ARG A 412 14.17 17.84 4.68
CA ARG A 412 15.16 18.93 4.65
C ARG A 412 15.25 19.63 3.29
N ASN A 413 15.04 18.90 2.20
CA ASN A 413 15.09 19.43 0.84
C ASN A 413 13.69 19.43 0.20
N LEU A 414 12.70 20.04 0.90
CA LEU A 414 11.38 20.26 0.37
C LEU A 414 11.42 21.43 -0.64
N THR A 415 11.38 21.10 -1.91
CA THR A 415 11.50 22.07 -3.02
C THR A 415 10.15 22.54 -3.58
N TYR A 416 9.09 21.79 -3.33
CA TYR A 416 7.73 22.09 -3.78
C TYR A 416 6.73 21.66 -2.72
N PHE A 417 5.80 22.54 -2.40
CA PHE A 417 4.66 22.22 -1.52
C PHE A 417 3.42 22.94 -2.02
N ARG A 418 2.34 22.20 -2.21
CA ARG A 418 1.07 22.78 -2.64
C ARG A 418 -0.11 22.06 -1.97
N GLU A 419 -1.07 22.88 -1.49
CA GLU A 419 -2.40 22.44 -1.13
C GLU A 419 -3.32 22.72 -2.34
N VAL A 420 -4.07 21.71 -2.78
CA VAL A 420 -5.04 21.85 -3.88
C VAL A 420 -6.47 21.87 -3.32
N ASP A 421 -7.43 22.32 -4.15
CA ASP A 421 -8.79 22.59 -3.68
C ASP A 421 -9.74 21.39 -3.76
N LYS A 422 -9.33 20.31 -4.44
CA LYS A 422 -10.18 19.13 -4.68
C LYS A 422 -9.38 17.86 -4.84
N GLY A 423 -10.03 16.73 -4.54
CA GLY A 423 -9.46 15.39 -4.60
C GLY A 423 -9.08 14.87 -3.22
N GLY A 424 -8.91 13.59 -3.12
CA GLY A 424 -8.65 12.87 -1.89
C GLY A 424 -7.53 11.85 -2.04
N HIS A 425 -7.71 10.74 -1.35
CA HIS A 425 -6.70 9.71 -1.22
C HIS A 425 -6.28 9.09 -2.56
N PHE A 426 -7.24 8.85 -3.45
CA PHE A 426 -7.00 8.29 -4.78
C PHE A 426 -6.87 9.38 -5.83
N ALA A 427 -5.98 10.34 -5.60
CA ALA A 427 -5.81 11.52 -6.44
C ALA A 427 -5.66 11.20 -7.93
N ALA A 428 -4.98 10.11 -8.28
CA ALA A 428 -4.80 9.66 -9.66
C ALA A 428 -6.12 9.20 -10.33
N TRP A 429 -7.04 8.62 -9.57
CA TRP A 429 -8.38 8.29 -10.05
C TRP A 429 -9.31 9.49 -10.08
N GLU A 430 -9.29 10.26 -8.96
CA GLU A 430 -10.27 11.30 -8.68
C GLU A 430 -10.02 12.58 -9.49
N GLN A 431 -8.75 13.00 -9.54
CA GLN A 431 -8.29 14.26 -10.12
C GLN A 431 -7.01 14.09 -10.95
N PRO A 432 -7.01 13.21 -11.98
CA PRO A 432 -5.81 12.90 -12.75
C PRO A 432 -5.16 14.12 -13.40
N GLU A 433 -5.97 15.07 -13.90
CA GLU A 433 -5.46 16.31 -14.52
C GLU A 433 -4.77 17.22 -13.50
N VAL A 434 -5.34 17.31 -12.27
CA VAL A 434 -4.73 18.10 -11.19
C VAL A 434 -3.40 17.47 -10.78
N LEU A 435 -3.38 16.16 -10.50
CA LEU A 435 -2.14 15.49 -10.10
C LEU A 435 -1.07 15.54 -11.18
N ALA A 436 -1.46 15.39 -12.46
CA ALA A 436 -0.51 15.52 -13.57
C ALA A 436 0.05 16.96 -13.70
N ALA A 437 -0.79 17.99 -13.49
CA ALA A 437 -0.32 19.38 -13.47
C ALA A 437 0.66 19.64 -12.33
N GLU A 438 0.39 19.09 -11.15
CA GLU A 438 1.26 19.18 -9.99
C GLU A 438 2.62 18.47 -10.24
N LEU A 439 2.62 17.30 -10.85
CA LEU A 439 3.85 16.60 -11.24
C LEU A 439 4.69 17.41 -12.25
N ARG A 440 4.04 18.00 -13.26
CA ARG A 440 4.70 18.88 -14.22
C ARG A 440 5.36 20.07 -13.54
N ALA A 441 4.63 20.73 -12.61
CA ALA A 441 5.15 21.87 -11.85
C ALA A 441 6.30 21.48 -10.91
N ALA A 442 6.10 20.42 -10.15
CA ALA A 442 7.06 19.93 -9.15
C ALA A 442 8.41 19.55 -9.76
N PHE A 443 8.41 18.92 -10.93
CA PHE A 443 9.63 18.41 -11.55
C PHE A 443 10.23 19.32 -12.63
N ARG A 444 9.65 20.52 -12.84
CA ARG A 444 10.12 21.42 -13.90
C ARG A 444 11.60 21.79 -13.77
N SER A 445 12.06 22.10 -12.55
CA SER A 445 13.45 22.45 -12.29
C SER A 445 14.44 21.28 -12.47
N LEU A 446 13.96 20.04 -12.40
CA LEU A 446 14.79 18.85 -12.54
C LEU A 446 15.02 18.42 -14.00
N ARG A 447 14.28 19.03 -14.94
CA ARG A 447 14.41 18.72 -16.38
C ARG A 447 15.66 19.33 -16.99
N SER A 448 16.07 20.52 -16.55
CA SER A 448 17.12 21.33 -17.15
C SER A 448 18.51 21.14 -16.53
N ALA A 449 18.68 20.27 -15.56
CA ALA A 449 20.03 19.97 -15.03
C ALA A 449 20.76 19.02 -16.00
N ASN A 450 21.47 19.59 -16.97
CA ASN A 450 22.46 18.90 -17.80
C ASN A 450 23.74 18.63 -17.02
#